data_4621516897ac982c671be964edc7a144
#
_entry.id   4621516897ac982c671be964edc7a144
#
_cell.length_a   1.000
_cell.length_b   1.000
_cell.length_c   1.000
_cell.angle_alpha   90.00
_cell.angle_beta   90.00
_cell.angle_gamma   90.00
#
_symmetry.space_group_name_H-M   'P 1'
#
loop_
_entity.id
_entity.type
_entity.pdbx_description
1 polymer ?
#
loop_
_entity_poly.entity_id
_entity_poly.type
_entity_poly.pdbx_seq_one_letter_code
_entity_poly.pdbx_strand_id
1 'polypeptide(L)'
;GVEIGQREVFAHYRTTGQLCKTGAVNVGDFDEFFTQQLKECDELVMITISAEFSSCYNNARLAAAGFKGVYVVDSRNLSTGEGLVAVSAAKLAAQGLSAGEIAQKLRDDIIPRVDASFFVANVEYLHKGGRCSTIAAIGANLLKLKPCIAVIDGKMTVIKKYRGSIEKTIAEYVKDRLETAEV
;
A
#
# COMPACT_ATOMS: atom_id res chain seq x y z
N GLY A 1 -6.64 -20.81 -11.18
CA GLY A 1 -5.70 -19.87 -11.76
C GLY A 1 -4.28 -20.42 -11.70
N VAL A 2 -3.40 -19.94 -12.57
CA VAL A 2 -1.97 -20.29 -12.51
C VAL A 2 -1.28 -19.25 -11.64
N GLU A 3 -0.62 -19.67 -10.57
CA GLU A 3 0.22 -18.79 -9.78
C GLU A 3 1.48 -18.45 -10.59
N ILE A 4 1.77 -17.14 -10.70
CA ILE A 4 2.93 -16.62 -11.39
C ILE A 4 3.85 -15.96 -10.37
N GLY A 5 5.09 -16.44 -10.28
CA GLY A 5 6.08 -15.90 -9.36
C GLY A 5 6.81 -14.68 -9.91
N GLN A 6 7.65 -14.07 -9.07
CA GLN A 6 8.43 -12.87 -9.44
C GLN A 6 9.34 -13.12 -10.66
N ARG A 7 9.94 -14.31 -10.75
CA ARG A 7 10.86 -14.66 -11.85
C ARG A 7 10.16 -14.64 -13.20
N GLU A 8 8.94 -15.16 -13.26
CA GLU A 8 8.12 -15.22 -14.46
C GLU A 8 7.66 -13.81 -14.89
N VAL A 9 7.28 -12.95 -13.93
CA VAL A 9 6.91 -11.55 -14.19
C VAL A 9 8.09 -10.79 -14.81
N PHE A 10 9.30 -10.91 -14.23
CA PHE A 10 10.48 -10.26 -14.79
C PHE A 10 10.95 -10.89 -16.11
N ALA A 11 10.80 -12.20 -16.29
CA ALA A 11 11.11 -12.87 -17.54
C ALA A 11 10.18 -12.39 -18.66
N HIS A 12 8.87 -12.30 -18.38
CA HIS A 12 7.87 -11.77 -19.31
C HIS A 12 8.26 -10.35 -19.76
N TYR A 13 8.58 -9.46 -18.81
CA TYR A 13 8.99 -8.11 -19.15
C TYR A 13 10.27 -8.05 -20.01
N ARG A 14 11.29 -8.86 -19.70
CA ARG A 14 12.53 -8.92 -20.46
C ARG A 14 12.35 -9.42 -21.90
N THR A 15 11.42 -10.35 -22.09
CA THR A 15 11.17 -10.95 -23.43
C THR A 15 10.21 -10.14 -24.29
N THR A 16 9.22 -9.49 -23.67
CA THR A 16 8.15 -8.80 -24.42
C THR A 16 8.22 -7.27 -24.35
N GLY A 17 8.96 -6.71 -23.39
CA GLY A 17 8.94 -5.28 -23.08
C GLY A 17 7.64 -4.80 -22.41
N GLN A 18 6.70 -5.71 -22.11
CA GLN A 18 5.40 -5.39 -21.54
C GLN A 18 5.33 -5.79 -20.09
N LEU A 19 4.85 -4.90 -19.21
CA LEU A 19 4.54 -5.22 -17.83
C LEU A 19 3.22 -5.99 -17.73
N CYS A 20 3.18 -6.92 -16.79
CA CYS A 20 1.91 -7.52 -16.36
C CYS A 20 0.97 -6.43 -15.84
N LYS A 21 -0.30 -6.56 -16.17
CA LYS A 21 -1.34 -5.66 -15.66
C LYS A 21 -1.89 -6.19 -14.34
N THR A 22 -2.18 -5.28 -13.41
CA THR A 22 -2.89 -5.58 -12.18
C THR A 22 -4.34 -5.13 -12.29
N GLY A 23 -5.26 -5.88 -11.65
CA GLY A 23 -6.67 -5.50 -11.52
C GLY A 23 -7.03 -5.35 -10.03
N ALA A 24 -8.00 -4.51 -9.72
CA ALA A 24 -8.60 -4.49 -8.39
C ALA A 24 -9.46 -5.76 -8.21
N VAL A 25 -9.51 -6.27 -6.99
CA VAL A 25 -10.50 -7.29 -6.60
C VAL A 25 -11.88 -6.71 -6.81
N ASN A 26 -12.77 -7.47 -7.46
CA ASN A 26 -14.12 -7.02 -7.75
C ASN A 26 -15.08 -7.20 -6.56
N VAL A 27 -16.28 -6.64 -6.67
CA VAL A 27 -17.29 -6.67 -5.57
C VAL A 27 -17.72 -8.10 -5.27
N GLY A 28 -17.90 -8.95 -6.31
CA GLY A 28 -18.33 -10.33 -6.12
C GLY A 28 -17.30 -11.20 -5.39
N ASP A 29 -16.01 -10.98 -5.69
CA ASP A 29 -14.91 -11.70 -4.99
C ASP A 29 -14.86 -11.29 -3.51
N PHE A 30 -15.11 -10.01 -3.18
CA PHE A 30 -15.22 -9.57 -1.79
C PHE A 30 -16.46 -10.13 -1.09
N ASP A 31 -17.59 -10.20 -1.77
CA ASP A 31 -18.82 -10.78 -1.23
C ASP A 31 -18.62 -12.25 -0.88
N GLU A 32 -18.04 -13.03 -1.77
CA GLU A 32 -17.69 -14.42 -1.52
C GLU A 32 -16.70 -14.56 -0.34
N PHE A 33 -15.66 -13.72 -0.32
CA PHE A 33 -14.68 -13.70 0.76
C PHE A 33 -15.32 -13.41 2.11
N PHE A 34 -16.13 -12.36 2.22
CA PHE A 34 -16.81 -12.01 3.47
C PHE A 34 -17.80 -13.09 3.91
N THR A 35 -18.54 -13.66 2.97
CA THR A 35 -19.43 -14.79 3.25
C THR A 35 -18.67 -15.99 3.83
N GLN A 36 -17.46 -16.25 3.35
CA GLN A 36 -16.65 -17.34 3.86
C GLN A 36 -16.02 -17.03 5.21
N GLN A 37 -15.47 -15.82 5.40
CA GLN A 37 -14.81 -15.45 6.65
C GLN A 37 -15.80 -15.38 7.82
N LEU A 38 -17.02 -14.88 7.62
CA LEU A 38 -18.05 -14.80 8.66
C LEU A 38 -18.62 -16.16 9.10
N LYS A 39 -18.16 -17.26 8.52
CA LYS A 39 -18.40 -18.61 9.08
C LYS A 39 -17.45 -18.94 10.24
N GLU A 40 -16.31 -18.26 10.27
CA GLU A 40 -15.20 -18.50 11.23
C GLU A 40 -15.11 -17.42 12.31
N CYS A 41 -15.75 -16.25 12.11
CA CYS A 41 -15.75 -15.15 13.08
C CYS A 41 -17.06 -14.35 13.04
N ASP A 42 -17.38 -13.67 14.12
CA ASP A 42 -18.59 -12.84 14.25
C ASP A 42 -18.42 -11.46 13.61
N GLU A 43 -17.20 -10.93 13.59
CA GLU A 43 -16.86 -9.61 13.07
C GLU A 43 -15.55 -9.64 12.29
N LEU A 44 -15.42 -8.75 11.30
CA LEU A 44 -14.26 -8.67 10.40
C LEU A 44 -13.82 -7.21 10.18
N VAL A 45 -12.54 -6.94 10.32
CA VAL A 45 -11.93 -5.69 9.82
C VAL A 45 -11.14 -6.00 8.55
N MET A 46 -11.61 -5.48 7.42
CA MET A 46 -10.93 -5.56 6.13
C MET A 46 -10.10 -4.31 5.90
N ILE A 47 -8.78 -4.45 5.87
CA ILE A 47 -7.86 -3.37 5.56
C ILE A 47 -7.44 -3.50 4.10
N THR A 48 -7.47 -2.41 3.37
CA THR A 48 -7.13 -2.37 1.95
C THR A 48 -6.00 -1.39 1.67
N ILE A 49 -5.30 -1.64 0.57
CA ILE A 49 -4.42 -0.62 -0.02
C ILE A 49 -5.19 0.68 -0.24
N SER A 50 -4.49 1.81 -0.21
CA SER A 50 -5.10 3.13 -0.40
C SER A 50 -6.05 3.19 -1.61
N ALA A 51 -7.20 3.82 -1.40
CA ALA A 51 -8.20 4.10 -2.44
C ALA A 51 -7.64 4.93 -3.61
N GLU A 52 -6.54 5.65 -3.39
CA GLU A 52 -5.84 6.42 -4.43
C GLU A 52 -5.01 5.54 -5.38
N PHE A 53 -4.73 4.29 -4.99
CA PHE A 53 -3.97 3.34 -5.82
C PHE A 53 -4.84 2.32 -6.53
N SER A 54 -6.00 1.99 -5.96
CA SER A 54 -6.85 0.88 -6.42
C SER A 54 -8.31 1.10 -6.04
N SER A 55 -9.20 0.54 -6.85
CA SER A 55 -10.63 0.47 -6.51
C SER A 55 -10.94 -0.58 -5.43
N CYS A 56 -9.96 -1.33 -4.90
CA CYS A 56 -10.18 -2.38 -3.90
C CYS A 56 -10.98 -1.88 -2.70
N TYR A 57 -10.63 -0.70 -2.14
CA TYR A 57 -11.38 -0.11 -1.03
C TYR A 57 -12.85 0.10 -1.37
N ASN A 58 -13.15 0.73 -2.50
CA ASN A 58 -14.52 1.00 -2.90
C ASN A 58 -15.29 -0.29 -3.17
N ASN A 59 -14.68 -1.26 -3.82
CA ASN A 59 -15.30 -2.55 -4.11
C ASN A 59 -15.58 -3.33 -2.82
N ALA A 60 -14.62 -3.39 -1.89
CA ALA A 60 -14.82 -4.00 -0.58
C ALA A 60 -15.92 -3.32 0.22
N ARG A 61 -15.98 -1.97 0.20
CA ARG A 61 -17.03 -1.21 0.89
C ARG A 61 -18.41 -1.46 0.31
N LEU A 62 -18.52 -1.59 -1.02
CA LEU A 62 -19.78 -1.93 -1.68
C LEU A 62 -20.25 -3.33 -1.30
N ALA A 63 -19.36 -4.33 -1.30
CA ALA A 63 -19.67 -5.68 -0.84
C ALA A 63 -20.07 -5.69 0.64
N ALA A 64 -19.30 -5.02 1.50
CA ALA A 64 -19.54 -4.97 2.95
C ALA A 64 -20.91 -4.41 3.33
N ALA A 65 -21.55 -3.61 2.47
CA ALA A 65 -22.88 -3.05 2.73
C ALA A 65 -23.97 -4.12 2.91
N GLY A 66 -23.75 -5.33 2.42
CA GLY A 66 -24.64 -6.50 2.60
C GLY A 66 -24.40 -7.28 3.90
N PHE A 67 -23.39 -6.95 4.69
CA PHE A 67 -22.97 -7.73 5.85
C PHE A 67 -23.02 -6.93 7.14
N LYS A 68 -23.52 -7.55 8.21
CA LYS A 68 -23.33 -7.04 9.56
C LYS A 68 -21.96 -7.50 10.07
N GLY A 69 -21.26 -6.63 10.80
CA GLY A 69 -19.98 -6.97 11.41
C GLY A 69 -18.77 -6.88 10.49
N VAL A 70 -18.91 -6.44 9.23
CA VAL A 70 -17.78 -6.19 8.31
C VAL A 70 -17.47 -4.70 8.25
N TYR A 71 -16.25 -4.35 8.64
CA TYR A 71 -15.75 -2.98 8.66
C TYR A 71 -14.58 -2.83 7.71
N VAL A 72 -14.74 -2.03 6.65
CA VAL A 72 -13.68 -1.80 5.66
C VAL A 72 -12.93 -0.52 6.00
N VAL A 73 -11.60 -0.61 6.02
CA VAL A 73 -10.68 0.49 6.35
C VAL A 73 -9.74 0.74 5.18
N ASP A 74 -9.74 1.96 4.66
CA ASP A 74 -8.70 2.45 3.75
C ASP A 74 -7.42 2.70 4.56
N SER A 75 -6.37 1.94 4.33
CA SER A 75 -5.09 2.15 5.03
C SER A 75 -4.43 3.48 4.67
N ARG A 76 -4.86 4.13 3.60
CA ARG A 76 -4.20 5.29 2.96
C ARG A 76 -2.71 5.06 2.70
N ASN A 77 -2.33 3.80 2.58
CA ASN A 77 -0.96 3.33 2.47
C ASN A 77 -0.86 2.16 1.49
N LEU A 78 0.34 1.62 1.36
CA LEU A 78 0.65 0.39 0.63
C LEU A 78 1.78 -0.36 1.34
N SER A 79 1.97 -1.65 0.98
CA SER A 79 3.12 -2.45 1.42
C SER A 79 3.34 -2.41 2.93
N THR A 80 4.53 -1.99 3.38
CA THR A 80 4.90 -1.96 4.81
C THR A 80 4.06 -0.96 5.61
N GLY A 81 3.65 0.18 5.04
CA GLY A 81 2.77 1.14 5.70
C GLY A 81 1.39 0.54 5.98
N GLU A 82 0.80 -0.14 5.00
CA GLU A 82 -0.44 -0.91 5.19
C GLU A 82 -0.24 -2.05 6.19
N GLY A 83 0.92 -2.74 6.13
CA GLY A 83 1.29 -3.78 7.08
C GLY A 83 1.34 -3.30 8.53
N LEU A 84 1.82 -2.08 8.79
CA LEU A 84 1.80 -1.47 10.12
C LEU A 84 0.36 -1.24 10.62
N VAL A 85 -0.55 -0.81 9.75
CA VAL A 85 -1.98 -0.67 10.07
C VAL A 85 -2.58 -2.03 10.42
N ALA A 86 -2.29 -3.08 9.63
CA ALA A 86 -2.78 -4.43 9.87
C ALA A 86 -2.26 -5.03 11.20
N VAL A 87 -0.97 -4.87 11.48
CA VAL A 87 -0.38 -5.30 12.77
C VAL A 87 -1.00 -4.56 13.95
N SER A 88 -1.29 -3.27 13.79
CA SER A 88 -1.94 -2.47 14.82
C SER A 88 -3.37 -2.95 15.07
N ALA A 89 -4.13 -3.26 14.01
CA ALA A 89 -5.46 -3.86 14.13
C ALA A 89 -5.42 -5.18 14.90
N ALA A 90 -4.49 -6.06 14.57
CA ALA A 90 -4.32 -7.34 15.25
C ALA A 90 -4.00 -7.17 16.76
N LYS A 91 -3.15 -6.18 17.12
CA LYS A 91 -2.86 -5.85 18.51
C LYS A 91 -4.09 -5.34 19.26
N LEU A 92 -4.93 -4.53 18.65
CA LEU A 92 -6.18 -4.05 19.23
C LEU A 92 -7.19 -5.20 19.41
N ALA A 93 -7.29 -6.10 18.43
CA ALA A 93 -8.12 -7.30 18.54
C ALA A 93 -7.67 -8.20 19.69
N ALA A 94 -6.36 -8.40 19.88
CA ALA A 94 -5.81 -9.15 21.00
C ALA A 94 -6.08 -8.51 22.37
N GLN A 95 -6.40 -7.21 22.41
CA GLN A 95 -6.84 -6.49 23.62
C GLN A 95 -8.36 -6.60 23.85
N GLY A 96 -9.10 -7.28 22.98
CA GLY A 96 -10.53 -7.54 23.11
C GLY A 96 -11.44 -6.42 22.57
N LEU A 97 -10.91 -5.51 21.74
CA LEU A 97 -11.75 -4.50 21.09
C LEU A 97 -12.61 -5.13 19.99
N SER A 98 -13.84 -4.65 19.84
CA SER A 98 -14.71 -5.00 18.72
C SER A 98 -14.17 -4.51 17.39
N ALA A 99 -14.58 -5.11 16.27
CA ALA A 99 -14.15 -4.71 14.95
C ALA A 99 -14.53 -3.25 14.63
N GLY A 100 -15.65 -2.77 15.12
CA GLY A 100 -16.07 -1.38 14.98
C GLY A 100 -15.13 -0.40 15.69
N GLU A 101 -14.75 -0.69 16.94
CA GLU A 101 -13.80 0.11 17.72
C GLU A 101 -12.41 0.09 17.09
N ILE A 102 -11.97 -1.07 16.60
CA ILE A 102 -10.70 -1.21 15.88
C ILE A 102 -10.72 -0.33 14.64
N ALA A 103 -11.74 -0.47 13.79
CA ALA A 103 -11.85 0.30 12.56
C ALA A 103 -11.85 1.82 12.82
N GLN A 104 -12.48 2.27 13.91
CA GLN A 104 -12.47 3.68 14.29
C GLN A 104 -11.08 4.13 14.76
N LYS A 105 -10.46 3.39 15.69
CA LYS A 105 -9.10 3.71 16.16
C LYS A 105 -8.06 3.71 15.02
N LEU A 106 -8.20 2.82 14.04
CA LEU A 106 -7.32 2.82 12.87
C LEU A 106 -7.45 4.13 12.10
N ARG A 107 -8.68 4.60 11.85
CA ARG A 107 -8.92 5.83 11.08
C ARG A 107 -8.49 7.09 11.82
N ASP A 108 -8.80 7.17 13.12
CA ASP A 108 -8.67 8.40 13.88
C ASP A 108 -7.26 8.58 14.47
N ASP A 109 -6.64 7.47 14.90
CA ASP A 109 -5.39 7.53 15.67
C ASP A 109 -4.18 6.95 14.95
N ILE A 110 -4.33 5.83 14.22
CA ILE A 110 -3.17 5.06 13.74
C ILE A 110 -2.79 5.49 12.33
N ILE A 111 -3.72 5.46 11.39
CA ILE A 111 -3.45 5.79 9.99
C ILE A 111 -2.86 7.20 9.83
N PRO A 112 -3.33 8.26 10.52
CA PRO A 112 -2.74 9.59 10.41
C PRO A 112 -1.28 9.69 10.87
N ARG A 113 -0.82 8.73 11.68
CA ARG A 113 0.56 8.67 12.21
C ARG A 113 1.48 7.72 11.45
N VAL A 114 0.98 7.01 10.43
CA VAL A 114 1.83 6.13 9.61
C VAL A 114 2.65 6.96 8.65
N ASP A 115 3.93 7.09 8.94
CA ASP A 115 4.90 7.72 8.05
C ASP A 115 5.63 6.64 7.26
N ALA A 116 5.23 6.45 6.01
CA ALA A 116 5.80 5.45 5.13
C ALA A 116 6.51 6.11 3.95
N SER A 117 7.77 5.74 3.75
CA SER A 117 8.56 6.19 2.61
C SER A 117 9.54 5.12 2.14
N PHE A 118 9.99 5.27 0.91
CA PHE A 118 10.99 4.39 0.30
C PHE A 118 11.73 5.15 -0.79
N PHE A 119 12.89 4.63 -1.20
CA PHE A 119 13.52 5.09 -2.43
C PHE A 119 13.69 3.94 -3.42
N VAL A 120 13.80 4.27 -4.70
CA VAL A 120 13.99 3.30 -5.76
C VAL A 120 15.29 3.56 -6.51
N ALA A 121 16.01 2.48 -6.80
CA ALA A 121 17.23 2.55 -7.62
C ALA A 121 16.89 2.77 -9.11
N ASN A 122 15.77 2.21 -9.56
CA ASN A 122 15.24 2.35 -10.92
C ASN A 122 13.74 2.66 -10.85
N VAL A 123 13.35 3.74 -11.46
CA VAL A 123 11.97 4.25 -11.47
C VAL A 123 11.13 3.71 -12.63
N GLU A 124 11.73 2.96 -13.54
CA GLU A 124 11.08 2.51 -14.77
C GLU A 124 9.78 1.75 -14.51
N TYR A 125 9.82 0.77 -13.59
CA TYR A 125 8.64 -0.02 -13.25
C TYR A 125 7.56 0.82 -12.57
N LEU A 126 7.96 1.74 -11.70
CA LEU A 126 7.03 2.61 -11.00
C LEU A 126 6.36 3.62 -11.95
N HIS A 127 7.14 4.16 -12.90
CA HIS A 127 6.61 5.04 -13.94
C HIS A 127 5.62 4.28 -14.86
N LYS A 128 6.00 3.11 -15.34
CA LYS A 128 5.15 2.27 -16.20
C LYS A 128 3.89 1.76 -15.45
N GLY A 129 3.97 1.59 -14.13
CA GLY A 129 2.84 1.22 -13.29
C GLY A 129 1.79 2.32 -13.13
N GLY A 130 2.12 3.58 -13.39
CA GLY A 130 1.18 4.70 -13.47
C GLY A 130 0.55 5.16 -12.15
N ARG A 131 1.02 4.67 -10.97
CA ARG A 131 0.48 5.04 -9.65
C ARG A 131 1.28 6.12 -8.92
N CYS A 132 2.34 6.64 -9.56
CA CYS A 132 3.11 7.75 -9.02
C CYS A 132 3.25 8.86 -10.08
N SER A 133 2.28 9.75 -10.13
CA SER A 133 2.23 10.84 -11.11
C SER A 133 3.41 11.82 -10.99
N THR A 134 3.92 12.00 -9.77
CA THR A 134 5.06 12.89 -9.52
C THR A 134 6.38 12.37 -10.10
N ILE A 135 6.49 11.06 -10.37
CA ILE A 135 7.65 10.49 -11.09
C ILE A 135 7.63 10.87 -12.56
N ALA A 136 6.47 10.90 -13.19
CA ALA A 136 6.34 11.32 -14.59
C ALA A 136 6.83 12.76 -14.81
N ALA A 137 6.65 13.63 -13.81
CA ALA A 137 7.09 15.03 -13.85
C ALA A 137 8.62 15.23 -13.72
N ILE A 138 9.39 14.20 -13.35
CA ILE A 138 10.86 14.31 -13.19
C ILE A 138 11.60 14.24 -14.55
N GLY A 139 10.95 13.71 -15.59
CA GLY A 139 11.48 13.68 -16.97
C GLY A 139 12.68 12.74 -17.18
N ALA A 140 13.37 12.89 -18.31
CA ALA A 140 14.44 12.00 -18.78
C ALA A 140 15.71 11.95 -17.92
N ASN A 141 15.90 12.88 -16.98
CA ASN A 141 17.06 12.92 -16.07
C ASN A 141 17.02 11.89 -14.93
N LEU A 142 16.06 10.99 -14.96
CA LEU A 142 15.82 9.93 -13.97
C LEU A 142 16.96 8.93 -13.77
N LEU A 143 17.80 8.72 -14.79
CA LEU A 143 18.85 7.68 -14.78
C LEU A 143 19.94 7.88 -13.71
N LYS A 144 20.11 9.11 -13.21
CA LYS A 144 21.12 9.45 -12.19
C LYS A 144 20.54 9.81 -10.82
N LEU A 145 19.24 9.84 -10.71
CA LEU A 145 18.54 10.24 -9.48
C LEU A 145 17.88 9.03 -8.81
N LYS A 146 17.91 9.02 -7.50
CA LYS A 146 17.21 8.05 -6.64
C LYS A 146 16.13 8.80 -5.87
N PRO A 147 14.90 8.86 -6.38
CA PRO A 147 13.83 9.58 -5.71
C PRO A 147 13.43 8.86 -4.43
N CYS A 148 13.30 9.63 -3.35
CA CYS A 148 12.59 9.24 -2.15
C CYS A 148 11.10 9.55 -2.33
N ILE A 149 10.29 8.55 -2.11
CA ILE A 149 8.85 8.59 -2.29
C ILE A 149 8.21 8.36 -0.92
N ALA A 150 7.37 9.29 -0.48
CA ALA A 150 6.53 9.13 0.69
C ALA A 150 5.07 8.89 0.28
N VAL A 151 4.32 8.27 1.15
CA VAL A 151 2.87 8.17 1.03
C VAL A 151 2.26 9.31 1.83
N ILE A 152 1.75 10.30 1.14
CA ILE A 152 1.13 11.51 1.71
C ILE A 152 -0.32 11.54 1.24
N ASP A 153 -1.26 11.65 2.16
CA ASP A 153 -2.70 11.65 1.87
C ASP A 153 -3.15 10.48 0.99
N GLY A 154 -2.55 9.30 1.21
CA GLY A 154 -2.86 8.10 0.45
C GLY A 154 -2.20 8.03 -0.93
N LYS A 155 -1.36 9.00 -1.32
CA LYS A 155 -0.73 9.10 -2.65
C LYS A 155 0.78 9.00 -2.56
N MET A 156 1.40 8.35 -3.54
CA MET A 156 2.86 8.36 -3.69
C MET A 156 3.34 9.73 -4.18
N THR A 157 4.19 10.38 -3.38
CA THR A 157 4.73 11.70 -3.68
C THR A 157 6.24 11.68 -3.56
N VAL A 158 6.94 12.22 -4.56
CA VAL A 158 8.40 12.39 -4.51
C VAL A 158 8.73 13.58 -3.59
N ILE A 159 9.36 13.29 -2.45
CA ILE A 159 9.70 14.30 -1.43
C ILE A 159 11.16 14.73 -1.48
N LYS A 160 12.07 13.86 -1.94
CA LYS A 160 13.51 14.16 -2.06
C LYS A 160 14.12 13.39 -3.22
N LYS A 161 15.24 13.87 -3.72
CA LYS A 161 15.99 13.24 -4.81
C LYS A 161 17.44 13.11 -4.36
N TYR A 162 17.89 11.86 -4.19
CA TYR A 162 19.29 11.54 -3.85
C TYR A 162 20.14 11.34 -5.10
N ARG A 163 21.45 11.48 -4.94
CA ARG A 163 22.46 11.20 -5.98
C ARG A 163 23.59 10.39 -5.40
N GLY A 164 24.11 9.45 -6.18
CA GLY A 164 25.27 8.64 -5.77
C GLY A 164 25.01 7.14 -5.86
N SER A 165 25.87 6.36 -5.21
CA SER A 165 25.69 4.91 -5.10
C SER A 165 24.48 4.57 -4.24
N ILE A 166 24.01 3.32 -4.30
CA ILE A 166 22.89 2.86 -3.48
C ILE A 166 23.24 2.94 -2.00
N GLU A 167 24.44 2.54 -1.63
CA GLU A 167 24.93 2.52 -0.24
C GLU A 167 24.94 3.92 0.36
N LYS A 168 25.47 4.91 -0.39
CA LYS A 168 25.45 6.32 0.04
C LYS A 168 24.01 6.83 0.18
N THR A 169 23.15 6.50 -0.78
CA THR A 169 21.73 6.90 -0.75
C THR A 169 21.00 6.32 0.45
N ILE A 170 21.25 5.03 0.79
CA ILE A 170 20.65 4.41 1.98
C ILE A 170 21.05 5.16 3.25
N ALA A 171 22.33 5.46 3.41
CA ALA A 171 22.83 6.15 4.61
C ALA A 171 22.21 7.55 4.76
N GLU A 172 22.17 8.32 3.67
CA GLU A 172 21.56 9.67 3.67
C GLU A 172 20.03 9.58 3.92
N TYR A 173 19.35 8.64 3.28
CA TYR A 173 17.91 8.43 3.46
C TYR A 173 17.57 8.09 4.92
N VAL A 174 18.26 7.13 5.50
CA VAL A 174 18.01 6.73 6.90
C VAL A 174 18.27 7.90 7.84
N LYS A 175 19.37 8.64 7.65
CA LYS A 175 19.67 9.83 8.44
C LYS A 175 18.54 10.85 8.35
N ASP A 176 18.12 11.23 7.15
CA ASP A 176 17.04 12.19 6.93
C ASP A 176 15.74 11.77 7.61
N ARG A 177 15.39 10.47 7.51
CA ARG A 177 14.14 9.97 8.11
C ARG A 177 14.17 9.94 9.62
N LEU A 178 15.33 9.64 10.22
CA LEU A 178 15.50 9.67 11.68
C LEU A 178 15.49 11.10 12.24
N GLU A 179 16.02 12.07 11.48
CA GLU A 179 15.99 13.48 11.88
C GLU A 179 14.57 14.09 11.85
N THR A 180 13.68 13.53 11.00
CA THR A 180 12.29 14.01 10.86
C THR A 180 11.28 13.16 11.64
N ALA A 181 11.69 12.03 12.21
CA ALA A 181 10.80 11.21 13.01
C ALA A 181 10.51 11.90 14.34
N GLU A 182 9.24 12.12 14.63
CA GLU A 182 8.79 12.46 15.99
C GLU A 182 8.90 11.18 16.84
N VAL A 183 9.75 11.21 17.87
CA VAL A 183 9.95 10.09 18.82
C VAL A 183 8.93 10.18 19.95
#